data_bb92cb8b59490015523435a28094213d
#
_entry.id   bb92cb8b59490015523435a28094213d
#
_cell.length_a   1.000
_cell.length_b   1.000
_cell.length_c   1.000
_cell.angle_alpha   90.00
_cell.angle_beta   90.00
_cell.angle_gamma   90.00
#
_symmetry.space_group_name_H-M   'P 1'
#
loop_
_entity.id
_entity.type
_entity.pdbx_description
1 polymer ?
#
loop_
_entity_poly.entity_id
_entity_poly.type
_entity_poly.pdbx_seq_one_letter_code
_entity_poly.pdbx_strand_id
1 'polypeptide(L)' 'MNIPETLYRLRTARGMSQEALADALGVSRQDVSKWETGVSQS' A
#
# COMPACT_ATOMS: atom_id res chain seq x y z
N MET A 1 2.55 8.87 12.55
CA MET A 1 1.98 8.54 11.29
C MET A 1 2.27 7.10 10.93
N ASN A 2 1.30 6.45 10.38
CA ASN A 2 1.36 5.01 10.15
C ASN A 2 1.58 4.73 8.68
N ILE A 3 2.60 3.98 8.34
CA ILE A 3 2.90 3.69 6.94
C ILE A 3 1.73 3.01 6.22
N PRO A 4 1.11 1.99 6.80
CA PRO A 4 -0.03 1.37 6.13
C PRO A 4 -1.15 2.36 5.84
N GLU A 5 -1.44 3.22 6.78
CA GLU A 5 -2.50 4.19 6.60
C GLU A 5 -2.11 5.22 5.55
N THR A 6 -0.86 5.64 5.55
CA THR A 6 -0.39 6.62 4.59
C THR A 6 -0.48 6.08 3.17
N LEU A 7 -0.07 4.83 2.98
CA LEU A 7 -0.13 4.21 1.66
C LEU A 7 -1.57 4.08 1.18
N TYR A 8 -2.44 3.64 2.07
CA TYR A 8 -3.84 3.47 1.72
C TYR A 8 -4.46 4.79 1.29
N ARG A 9 -4.21 5.83 2.04
CA ARG A 9 -4.76 7.15 1.74
C ARG A 9 -4.23 7.68 0.42
N LEU A 10 -2.93 7.54 0.22
CA LEU A 10 -2.31 8.04 -1.00
C LEU A 10 -2.89 7.33 -2.21
N ARG A 11 -3.01 6.02 -2.09
CA ARG A 11 -3.50 5.20 -3.19
C ARG A 11 -4.95 5.53 -3.52
N THR A 12 -5.80 5.57 -2.49
CA THR A 12 -7.22 5.81 -2.73
C THR A 12 -7.49 7.24 -3.17
N ALA A 13 -6.68 8.17 -2.70
CA ALA A 13 -6.83 9.56 -3.12
C ALA A 13 -6.57 9.71 -4.62
N ARG A 14 -5.76 8.81 -5.17
CA ARG A 14 -5.45 8.85 -6.59
C ARG A 14 -6.26 7.85 -7.40
N GLY A 15 -7.16 7.14 -6.74
CA GLY A 15 -7.97 6.15 -7.42
C GLY A 15 -7.17 4.96 -7.92
N MET A 16 -6.08 4.63 -7.24
CA MET A 16 -5.22 3.53 -7.67
C MET A 16 -5.59 2.25 -6.96
N SER A 17 -5.40 1.13 -7.66
CA SER A 17 -5.54 -0.16 -7.02
C SER A 17 -4.22 -0.51 -6.35
N GLN A 18 -4.22 -1.56 -5.52
CA GLN A 18 -2.98 -2.02 -4.90
C GLN A 18 -1.96 -2.42 -5.96
N GLU A 19 -2.43 -3.03 -7.01
CA GLU A 19 -1.55 -3.44 -8.08
C GLU A 19 -0.92 -2.24 -8.77
N ALA A 20 -1.72 -1.21 -9.00
CA ALA A 20 -1.22 -0.01 -9.64
C ALA A 20 -0.18 0.67 -8.78
N LEU A 21 -0.42 0.72 -7.48
CA LEU A 21 0.54 1.32 -6.58
C LEU A 21 1.82 0.51 -6.52
N ALA A 22 1.69 -0.81 -6.46
CA ALA A 22 2.87 -1.67 -6.43
C ALA A 22 3.72 -1.46 -7.66
N ASP A 23 3.08 -1.36 -8.81
CA ASP A 23 3.79 -1.16 -10.05
C ASP A 23 4.52 0.19 -10.04
N ALA A 24 3.87 1.20 -9.54
CA ALA A 24 4.47 2.53 -9.48
C ALA A 24 5.68 2.55 -8.55
N LEU A 25 5.64 1.75 -7.51
CA LEU A 25 6.72 1.71 -6.54
C LEU A 25 7.81 0.70 -6.92
N GLY A 26 7.54 -0.15 -7.88
CA GLY A 26 8.50 -1.16 -8.26
C GLY A 26 8.55 -2.32 -7.28
N VAL A 27 7.45 -2.61 -6.63
CA VAL A 27 7.36 -3.73 -5.68
C VAL A 27 6.21 -4.62 -6.08
N SER A 28 6.04 -5.75 -5.39
CA SER A 28 4.96 -6.65 -5.70
C SER A 28 3.67 -6.18 -5.04
N ARG A 29 2.55 -6.61 -5.61
CA ARG A 29 1.27 -6.27 -5.02
C ARG A 29 1.16 -6.85 -3.61
N GLN A 30 1.78 -7.98 -3.39
CA GLN A 30 1.74 -8.59 -2.07
C GLN A 30 2.41 -7.71 -1.03
N ASP A 31 3.48 -7.04 -1.41
CA ASP A 31 4.15 -6.13 -0.50
C ASP A 31 3.22 -4.99 -0.11
N VAL A 32 2.54 -4.42 -1.08
CA VAL A 32 1.62 -3.34 -0.80
C VAL A 32 0.50 -3.82 0.12
N SER A 33 -0.02 -5.00 -0.15
CA SER A 33 -1.08 -5.56 0.65
C SER A 33 -0.63 -5.74 2.10
N LYS A 34 0.59 -6.25 2.29
CA LYS A 34 1.13 -6.40 3.62
C LYS A 34 1.24 -5.08 4.33
N TRP A 35 1.75 -4.10 3.64
CA TRP A 35 1.94 -2.79 4.26
C TRP A 35 0.61 -2.17 4.67
N GLU A 36 -0.40 -2.34 3.84
CA GLU A 36 -1.69 -1.73 4.13
C GLU A 36 -2.44 -2.44 5.23
N THR A 37 -2.16 -3.70 5.44
CA THR A 37 -2.82 -4.41 6.52
C THR A 37 -2.09 -4.26 7.83
N GLY A 38 -0.91 -3.68 7.81
CA GLY A 38 -0.19 -3.46 9.05
C GLY A 38 0.30 -4.74 9.68
N VAL A 39 0.67 -5.67 8.87
CA VAL A 39 1.06 -6.96 9.38
C VAL A 39 2.20 -6.92 10.32
N SER A 40 2.91 -5.86 10.29
CA SER A 40 4.06 -5.82 11.17
C SER A 40 3.69 -6.01 12.59
N GLN A 41 2.45 -5.88 12.86
CA GLN A 41 2.09 -6.00 14.19
C GLN A 41 2.32 -7.33 14.72
N SER A 42 2.48 -8.22 14.11
CA SER A 42 2.73 -9.52 14.64
C SER A 42 2.06 -9.84 15.84
#